data_11a8387a56befc916e5b7c7a9d9d32f8
#
_entry.id   11a8387a56befc916e5b7c7a9d9d32f8
#
_cell.length_a   1.000
_cell.length_b   1.000
_cell.length_c   1.000
_cell.angle_alpha   90.00
_cell.angle_beta   90.00
_cell.angle_gamma   90.00
#
_symmetry.space_group_name_H-M   'P 1'
#
loop_
_entity.id
_entity.type
_entity.pdbx_description
1 polymer ?
#
loop_
_entity_poly.entity_id
_entity_poly.type
_entity_poly.pdbx_seq_one_letter_code
_entity_poly.pdbx_strand_id
1 'polypeptide(L)'
;MYETYGPGGAAIIIVTLTDNRNRTGAEIKHLLSKHGLSLATQGSASWAFDKTQNGYAPKNILPLSESDNEALMKILEELDAHDDVEGVYTNAE
;
A
#
# COMPACT_ATOMS: atom_id res chain seq x y z
N MET A 1 8.12 1.92 -6.60
CA MET A 1 6.83 2.26 -5.97
C MET A 1 5.74 1.35 -6.51
N TYR A 2 4.89 0.86 -5.63
CA TYR A 2 3.77 -0.01 -6.00
C TYR A 2 2.47 0.58 -5.46
N GLU A 3 1.36 0.28 -6.13
CA GLU A 3 0.05 0.80 -5.76
C GLU A 3 -0.94 -0.36 -5.71
N THR A 4 -1.84 -0.30 -4.74
CA THR A 4 -2.89 -1.30 -4.61
C THR A 4 -4.09 -0.69 -3.87
N TYR A 5 -5.18 -1.43 -3.84
CA TYR A 5 -6.36 -1.10 -3.03
C TYR A 5 -6.55 -2.21 -2.00
N GLY A 6 -6.78 -1.79 -0.76
CA GLY A 6 -6.96 -2.69 0.35
C GLY A 6 -8.42 -2.92 0.71
N PRO A 7 -8.66 -3.50 1.91
CA PRO A 7 -10.01 -3.71 2.39
C PRO A 7 -10.82 -2.43 2.41
N GLY A 8 -12.08 -2.51 1.98
CA GLY A 8 -12.96 -1.35 1.93
C GLY A 8 -12.64 -0.36 0.82
N GLY A 9 -11.71 -0.68 -0.06
CA GLY A 9 -11.32 0.18 -1.17
C GLY A 9 -10.28 1.24 -0.82
N ALA A 10 -9.60 1.11 0.33
CA ALA A 10 -8.56 2.05 0.73
C ALA A 10 -7.39 2.02 -0.26
N ALA A 11 -6.97 3.19 -0.72
CA ALA A 11 -5.81 3.30 -1.59
C ALA A 11 -4.52 3.12 -0.77
N ILE A 12 -3.56 2.39 -1.33
CA ILE A 12 -2.29 2.10 -0.66
C ILE A 12 -1.15 2.37 -1.63
N ILE A 13 -0.15 3.14 -1.18
CA ILE A 13 1.09 3.35 -1.90
C ILE A 13 2.21 2.70 -1.10
N ILE A 14 3.03 1.89 -1.77
CA ILE A 14 4.15 1.18 -1.17
C ILE A 14 5.43 1.70 -1.81
N VAL A 15 6.27 2.35 -1.02
CA VAL A 15 7.55 2.87 -1.49
C VAL A 15 8.65 1.89 -1.11
N THR A 16 9.43 1.48 -2.09
CA THR A 16 10.51 0.50 -1.88
C THR A 16 11.85 1.06 -2.32
N LEU A 17 12.91 0.55 -1.71
CA LEU A 17 14.28 0.78 -2.12
C LEU A 17 14.95 -0.59 -2.27
N THR A 18 15.32 -0.95 -3.48
CA THR A 18 15.88 -2.27 -3.75
C THR A 18 16.81 -2.22 -4.96
N ASP A 19 17.80 -3.09 -4.96
CA ASP A 19 18.71 -3.32 -6.09
C ASP A 19 18.17 -4.40 -7.03
N ASN A 20 17.04 -5.04 -6.70
CA ASN A 20 16.43 -6.08 -7.50
C ASN A 20 14.91 -5.92 -7.54
N ARG A 21 14.45 -5.10 -8.49
CA ARG A 21 13.03 -4.79 -8.64
C ARG A 21 12.17 -6.03 -8.95
N ASN A 22 12.70 -6.97 -9.71
CA ASN A 22 11.95 -8.18 -10.06
C ASN A 22 11.66 -9.02 -8.84
N ARG A 23 12.66 -9.19 -7.95
CA ARG A 23 12.49 -9.93 -6.71
C ARG A 23 11.51 -9.22 -5.78
N THR A 24 11.71 -7.92 -5.56
CA THR A 24 10.86 -7.13 -4.67
C THR A 24 9.42 -7.12 -5.15
N GLY A 25 9.22 -6.90 -6.46
CA GLY A 25 7.88 -6.90 -7.04
C GLY A 25 7.16 -8.23 -6.86
N ALA A 26 7.88 -9.35 -7.05
CA ALA A 26 7.31 -10.67 -6.85
C ALA A 26 6.95 -10.92 -5.39
N GLU A 27 7.79 -10.49 -4.46
CA GLU A 27 7.54 -10.64 -3.02
C GLU A 27 6.34 -9.80 -2.56
N ILE A 28 6.26 -8.55 -3.01
CA ILE A 28 5.13 -7.68 -2.70
C ILE A 28 3.83 -8.25 -3.26
N LYS A 29 3.87 -8.71 -4.52
CA LYS A 29 2.71 -9.32 -5.17
C LYS A 29 2.24 -10.54 -4.41
N HIS A 30 3.17 -11.39 -3.97
CA HIS A 30 2.84 -12.58 -3.20
C HIS A 30 2.20 -12.22 -1.85
N LEU A 31 2.75 -11.23 -1.16
CA LEU A 31 2.22 -10.77 0.11
C LEU A 31 0.78 -10.26 -0.05
N LEU A 32 0.54 -9.43 -1.06
CA LEU A 32 -0.80 -8.91 -1.33
C LEU A 32 -1.77 -10.03 -1.69
N SER A 33 -1.31 -11.01 -2.46
CA SER A 33 -2.10 -12.15 -2.89
C SER A 33 -2.62 -12.98 -1.72
N LYS A 34 -1.82 -13.11 -0.65
CA LYS A 34 -2.23 -13.81 0.58
C LYS A 34 -3.46 -13.15 1.23
N HIS A 35 -3.65 -11.87 0.99
CA HIS A 35 -4.77 -11.11 1.54
C HIS A 35 -5.88 -10.87 0.52
N GLY A 36 -5.82 -11.55 -0.63
CA GLY A 36 -6.82 -11.40 -1.68
C GLY A 36 -6.68 -10.10 -2.47
N LEU A 37 -5.52 -9.45 -2.39
CA LEU A 37 -5.26 -8.21 -3.11
C LEU A 37 -4.33 -8.45 -4.29
N SER A 38 -4.28 -7.48 -5.20
CA SER A 38 -3.38 -7.52 -6.35
C SER A 38 -2.78 -6.14 -6.58
N LEU A 39 -1.65 -6.10 -7.28
CA LEU A 39 -1.04 -4.83 -7.66
C LEU A 39 -1.95 -4.10 -8.65
N ALA A 40 -2.13 -2.81 -8.43
CA ALA A 40 -2.88 -1.94 -9.32
C ALA A 40 -1.96 -1.33 -10.36
N THR A 41 -2.55 -0.83 -11.45
CA THR A 41 -1.82 -0.10 -12.47
C THR A 41 -1.21 1.17 -11.85
N GLN A 42 -0.01 1.50 -12.26
CA GLN A 42 0.66 2.72 -11.80
C GLN A 42 -0.23 3.94 -12.06
N GLY A 43 -0.39 4.77 -11.04
CA GLY A 43 -1.25 5.94 -11.08
C GLY A 43 -2.67 5.69 -10.62
N SER A 44 -3.10 4.42 -10.46
CA SER A 44 -4.49 4.15 -10.10
C SER A 44 -4.81 4.48 -8.66
N ALA A 45 -3.84 4.42 -7.74
CA ALA A 45 -4.04 4.79 -6.34
C ALA A 45 -3.43 6.15 -5.98
N SER A 46 -2.42 6.60 -6.72
CA SER A 46 -1.70 7.84 -6.40
C SER A 46 -2.56 9.09 -6.53
N TRP A 47 -3.66 9.03 -7.29
CA TRP A 47 -4.59 10.16 -7.40
C TRP A 47 -5.19 10.58 -6.05
N ALA A 48 -5.24 9.65 -5.09
CA ALA A 48 -5.79 9.91 -3.77
C ALA A 48 -4.81 10.60 -2.83
N PHE A 49 -3.59 10.88 -3.31
CA PHE A 49 -2.51 11.44 -2.49
C PHE A 49 -1.87 12.66 -3.12
N ASP A 50 -1.32 13.53 -2.26
CA ASP A 50 -0.41 14.58 -2.67
C ASP A 50 1.01 14.16 -2.31
N LYS A 51 1.96 14.37 -3.21
CA LYS A 51 3.35 14.12 -2.92
C LYS A 51 3.89 15.24 -2.03
N THR A 52 4.54 14.86 -0.93
CA THR A 52 5.14 15.79 0.02
C THR A 52 6.63 15.56 0.10
N GLN A 53 7.35 16.39 0.85
CA GLN A 53 8.79 16.23 1.08
C GLN A 53 9.09 14.90 1.80
N ASN A 54 8.18 14.44 2.64
CA ASN A 54 8.38 13.26 3.48
C ASN A 54 7.68 12.01 2.93
N GLY A 55 7.03 12.10 1.76
CA GLY A 55 6.32 10.97 1.17
C GLY A 55 5.02 11.38 0.52
N TYR A 56 3.92 10.81 0.98
CA TYR A 56 2.59 11.04 0.41
C TYR A 56 1.60 11.36 1.53
N ALA A 57 0.72 12.32 1.26
CA ALA A 57 -0.36 12.69 2.18
C ALA A 57 -1.69 12.47 1.49
N PRO A 58 -2.69 11.87 2.17
CA PRO A 58 -3.97 11.61 1.52
C PRO A 58 -4.74 12.91 1.24
N LYS A 59 -5.29 13.01 0.03
CA LYS A 59 -6.19 14.10 -0.35
C LYS A 59 -7.59 13.88 0.18
N ASN A 60 -8.04 12.62 0.14
CA ASN A 60 -9.37 12.22 0.57
C ASN A 60 -9.22 11.11 1.59
N ILE A 61 -9.84 11.30 2.73
CA ILE A 61 -9.82 10.29 3.80
C ILE A 61 -11.01 9.36 3.58
N LEU A 62 -10.74 8.06 3.62
CA LEU A 62 -11.76 7.03 3.46
C LEU A 62 -12.01 6.36 4.81
N PRO A 63 -13.20 6.55 5.41
CA PRO A 63 -13.52 5.84 6.63
C PRO A 63 -13.80 4.37 6.33
N LEU A 64 -13.27 3.47 7.17
CA LEU A 64 -13.45 2.03 7.03
C LEU A 64 -14.29 1.49 8.17
N SER A 65 -14.97 0.37 7.92
CA SER A 65 -15.59 -0.40 8.99
C SER A 65 -14.50 -0.94 9.91
N GLU A 66 -14.88 -1.35 11.11
CA GLU A 66 -13.93 -1.91 12.07
C GLU A 66 -13.22 -3.14 11.53
N SER A 67 -13.95 -4.04 10.88
CA SER A 67 -13.37 -5.25 10.31
C SER A 67 -12.42 -4.95 9.16
N ASP A 68 -12.76 -4.00 8.29
CA ASP A 68 -11.88 -3.60 7.19
C ASP A 68 -10.62 -2.92 7.72
N ASN A 69 -10.75 -2.11 8.76
CA ASN A 69 -9.61 -1.43 9.36
C ASN A 69 -8.64 -2.43 10.01
N GLU A 70 -9.15 -3.44 10.70
CA GLU A 70 -8.32 -4.50 11.27
C GLU A 70 -7.58 -5.28 10.20
N ALA A 71 -8.27 -5.64 9.11
CA ALA A 71 -7.65 -6.35 8.00
C ALA A 71 -6.55 -5.49 7.35
N LEU A 72 -6.82 -4.20 7.16
CA LEU A 72 -5.86 -3.27 6.58
C LEU A 72 -4.62 -3.15 7.46
N MET A 73 -4.78 -3.04 8.77
CA MET A 73 -3.65 -2.91 9.68
C MET A 73 -2.71 -4.10 9.62
N LYS A 74 -3.24 -5.30 9.48
CA LYS A 74 -2.41 -6.51 9.33
C LYS A 74 -1.59 -6.45 8.04
N ILE A 75 -2.20 -5.98 6.96
CA ILE A 75 -1.52 -5.85 5.67
C ILE A 75 -0.40 -4.80 5.78
N LEU A 76 -0.69 -3.66 6.39
CA LEU A 76 0.31 -2.60 6.57
C LEU A 76 1.47 -3.07 7.43
N GLU A 77 1.22 -3.84 8.48
CA GLU A 77 2.27 -4.39 9.34
C GLU A 77 3.18 -5.34 8.56
N GLU A 78 2.61 -6.23 7.75
CA GLU A 78 3.40 -7.16 6.94
C GLU A 78 4.22 -6.42 5.89
N LEU A 79 3.65 -5.40 5.25
CA LEU A 79 4.37 -4.59 4.28
C LEU A 79 5.53 -3.84 4.94
N ASP A 80 5.27 -3.23 6.08
CA ASP A 80 6.28 -2.45 6.80
C ASP A 80 7.42 -3.33 7.32
N ALA A 81 7.15 -4.60 7.57
CA ALA A 81 8.15 -5.57 8.00
C ALA A 81 9.04 -6.08 6.85
N HIS A 82 8.69 -5.80 5.61
CA HIS A 82 9.50 -6.20 4.46
C HIS A 82 10.74 -5.32 4.36
N ASP A 83 11.92 -5.95 4.22
CA ASP A 83 13.21 -5.27 4.25
C ASP A 83 13.36 -4.18 3.18
N ASP A 84 12.76 -4.39 2.01
CA ASP A 84 12.87 -3.46 0.89
C ASP A 84 11.83 -2.33 0.93
N VAL A 85 10.88 -2.37 1.86
CA VAL A 85 9.84 -1.35 1.98
C VAL A 85 10.32 -0.20 2.84
N GLU A 86 10.40 1.00 2.26
CA GLU A 86 10.77 2.22 2.97
C GLU A 86 9.59 2.89 3.65
N GLY A 87 8.41 2.80 3.03
CA GLY A 87 7.22 3.44 3.57
C GLY A 87 5.96 2.91 2.94
N VAL A 88 4.88 2.94 3.70
CA VAL A 88 3.55 2.55 3.24
C VAL A 88 2.59 3.66 3.59
N TYR A 89 1.79 4.09 2.62
CA TYR A 89 0.85 5.19 2.78
C TYR A 89 -0.54 4.73 2.38
N THR A 90 -1.54 5.16 3.15
CA THR A 90 -2.93 4.83 2.88
C THR A 90 -3.82 6.03 3.17
N ASN A 91 -4.98 6.10 2.48
CA ASN A 91 -5.97 7.12 2.74
C ASN A 91 -7.07 6.65 3.70
N ALA A 92 -6.91 5.50 4.32
CA ALA A 92 -7.84 5.03 5.35
C ALA A 92 -7.75 5.92 6.59
N GLU A 93 -8.90 6.11 7.18
CA GLU A 93 -9.00 6.91 8.41
C GLU A 93 -8.54 6.12 9.63
#